data_5310d3eb6b33d2228486cf3107ef47db
#
_entry.id   5310d3eb6b33d2228486cf3107ef47db
#
_cell.length_a   1.000
_cell.length_b   1.000
_cell.length_c   1.000
_cell.angle_alpha   90.00
_cell.angle_beta   90.00
_cell.angle_gamma   90.00
#
_symmetry.space_group_name_H-M   'P 1'
#
loop_
_entity.id
_entity.type
_entity.pdbx_description
1 polymer ?
#
loop_
_entity_poly.entity_id
_entity_poly.type
_entity_poly.pdbx_seq_one_letter_code
_entity_poly.pdbx_strand_id
1 'polypeptide(L)'
;ETGLLGAAGLLLLYLCFAIRGLVTAARAKSDVSSFIAVGLTATIVLQAFIIVGGVTRLIPLTGLTLPFVSQGGSSLLASFIAVGFLLKCGDQSTGVESEIASGTGNISAEGVLGRVSLGKRITNTMIAFSVLFALLVANLTMIMVVQADEYKNMPINNHTLVKESKTERGTISTYDNVVLAQSVEQSDGTYKRVYPAGTLAAHVVGYASEKFGTAGIESSYNDTLKGQRNYASWTDVLNASTGNSAAGNDVKLTINSTIQKAAQDALEGFSGACVVIDPKTGAVLALASSPTYNAADIETLLQNSSNSSDSSALYNRATQALYPPGSTFKIVTLTGALENNVATESSVFKAPGSMKIGNGDITNFNGRSYGEITLARATEVSANTVYAQLGVEMGADMLVKTAEDFGFDQDIKFDL
;
A
#
# COMPACT_ATOMS: atom_id res chain seq x y z
N GLU A 1 13.76 -10.05 -10.01
CA GLU A 1 14.26 -8.87 -10.73
C GLU A 1 13.55 -8.64 -12.08
N THR A 2 13.10 -9.71 -12.76
CA THR A 2 12.43 -9.63 -14.09
C THR A 2 10.90 -9.52 -14.01
N GLY A 3 10.33 -9.47 -12.84
CA GLY A 3 8.89 -9.37 -12.60
C GLY A 3 8.06 -10.56 -13.12
N LEU A 4 6.76 -10.34 -13.28
CA LEU A 4 5.80 -11.36 -13.73
C LEU A 4 6.16 -11.93 -15.11
N LEU A 5 6.55 -11.09 -16.05
CA LEU A 5 6.88 -11.51 -17.43
C LEU A 5 8.10 -12.44 -17.45
N GLY A 6 9.14 -12.12 -16.69
CA GLY A 6 10.32 -12.97 -16.60
C GLY A 6 10.05 -14.30 -15.89
N ALA A 7 9.26 -14.27 -14.81
CA ALA A 7 8.86 -15.49 -14.10
C ALA A 7 7.97 -16.39 -14.97
N ALA A 8 6.99 -15.82 -15.68
CA ALA A 8 6.14 -16.56 -16.63
C ALA A 8 6.96 -17.13 -17.80
N GLY A 9 7.88 -16.33 -18.35
CA GLY A 9 8.81 -16.80 -19.40
C GLY A 9 9.67 -17.98 -18.94
N LEU A 10 10.20 -17.93 -17.72
CA LEU A 10 10.96 -19.03 -17.14
C LEU A 10 10.11 -20.30 -16.96
N LEU A 11 8.88 -20.18 -16.48
CA LEU A 11 7.95 -21.30 -16.36
C LEU A 11 7.63 -21.92 -17.71
N LEU A 12 7.41 -21.11 -18.75
CA LEU A 12 7.21 -21.58 -20.13
C LEU A 12 8.43 -22.34 -20.64
N LEU A 13 9.65 -21.92 -20.34
CA LEU A 13 10.86 -22.64 -20.71
C LEU A 13 10.93 -24.02 -20.05
N TYR A 14 10.58 -24.15 -18.75
CA TYR A 14 10.50 -25.46 -18.09
C TYR A 14 9.40 -26.33 -18.67
N LEU A 15 8.25 -25.76 -19.04
CA LEU A 15 7.17 -26.50 -19.71
C LEU A 15 7.62 -26.99 -21.09
N CYS A 16 8.29 -26.14 -21.89
CA CYS A 16 8.88 -26.55 -23.16
C CYS A 16 9.90 -27.65 -22.98
N PHE A 17 10.75 -27.56 -21.95
CA PHE A 17 11.72 -28.60 -21.59
C PHE A 17 11.01 -29.92 -21.25
N ALA A 18 9.94 -29.87 -20.44
CA ALA A 18 9.13 -31.04 -20.10
C ALA A 18 8.56 -31.72 -21.34
N ILE A 19 7.91 -30.94 -22.22
CA ILE A 19 7.29 -31.44 -23.45
C ILE A 19 8.35 -32.07 -24.37
N ARG A 20 9.48 -31.38 -24.61
CA ARG A 20 10.55 -31.87 -25.46
C ARG A 20 11.21 -33.13 -24.90
N GLY A 21 11.49 -33.17 -23.57
CA GLY A 21 12.07 -34.35 -22.92
C GLY A 21 11.16 -35.58 -22.99
N LEU A 22 9.85 -35.39 -22.76
CA LEU A 22 8.87 -36.49 -22.87
C LEU A 22 8.65 -36.93 -24.33
N VAL A 23 8.70 -36.03 -25.31
CA VAL A 23 8.67 -36.39 -26.74
C VAL A 23 9.92 -37.19 -27.12
N THR A 24 11.10 -36.81 -26.60
CA THR A 24 12.35 -37.59 -26.81
C THR A 24 12.21 -38.98 -26.21
N ALA A 25 11.66 -39.12 -25.02
CA ALA A 25 11.39 -40.39 -24.38
C ALA A 25 10.42 -41.27 -25.22
N ALA A 26 9.34 -40.69 -25.75
CA ALA A 26 8.37 -41.37 -26.58
C ALA A 26 8.94 -41.89 -27.91
N ARG A 27 9.96 -41.22 -28.43
CA ARG A 27 10.64 -41.57 -29.70
C ARG A 27 11.88 -42.46 -29.50
N ALA A 28 12.29 -42.73 -28.26
CA ALA A 28 13.46 -43.54 -27.98
C ALA A 28 13.30 -44.98 -28.55
N LYS A 29 14.40 -45.52 -29.11
CA LYS A 29 14.39 -46.86 -29.74
C LYS A 29 14.44 -47.98 -28.71
N SER A 30 14.98 -47.76 -27.49
CA SER A 30 15.03 -48.76 -26.44
C SER A 30 14.24 -48.30 -25.23
N ASP A 31 13.67 -49.25 -24.49
CA ASP A 31 12.94 -48.97 -23.24
C ASP A 31 13.87 -48.32 -22.20
N VAL A 32 15.13 -48.72 -22.14
CA VAL A 32 16.13 -48.13 -21.22
C VAL A 32 16.34 -46.64 -21.52
N SER A 33 16.55 -46.28 -22.79
CA SER A 33 16.70 -44.87 -23.19
C SER A 33 15.42 -44.07 -22.94
N SER A 34 14.23 -44.66 -23.14
CA SER A 34 12.95 -44.07 -22.82
C SER A 34 12.79 -43.80 -21.34
N PHE A 35 13.08 -44.76 -20.47
CA PHE A 35 13.00 -44.61 -19.02
C PHE A 35 14.02 -43.59 -18.48
N ILE A 36 15.23 -43.55 -19.00
CA ILE A 36 16.25 -42.57 -18.65
C ILE A 36 15.74 -41.17 -19.04
N ALA A 37 15.22 -40.99 -20.24
CA ALA A 37 14.73 -39.69 -20.70
C ALA A 37 13.52 -39.20 -19.88
N VAL A 38 12.57 -40.10 -19.56
CA VAL A 38 11.45 -39.75 -18.65
C VAL A 38 11.97 -39.37 -17.26
N GLY A 39 12.85 -40.17 -16.66
CA GLY A 39 13.35 -39.95 -15.33
C GLY A 39 14.11 -38.64 -15.18
N LEU A 40 15.01 -38.33 -16.10
CA LEU A 40 15.78 -37.10 -16.09
C LEU A 40 14.89 -35.85 -16.30
N THR A 41 13.96 -35.96 -17.25
CA THR A 41 12.98 -34.89 -17.50
C THR A 41 12.11 -34.64 -16.28
N ALA A 42 11.53 -35.70 -15.70
CA ALA A 42 10.68 -35.61 -14.52
C ALA A 42 11.44 -35.03 -13.32
N THR A 43 12.69 -35.41 -13.09
CA THR A 43 13.51 -34.89 -11.99
C THR A 43 13.68 -33.37 -12.09
N ILE A 44 14.08 -32.85 -13.25
CA ILE A 44 14.29 -31.41 -13.47
C ILE A 44 12.97 -30.64 -13.34
N VAL A 45 11.90 -31.14 -13.95
CA VAL A 45 10.60 -30.46 -13.98
C VAL A 45 9.93 -30.48 -12.61
N LEU A 46 9.95 -31.59 -11.89
CA LEU A 46 9.41 -31.69 -10.53
C LEU A 46 10.21 -30.81 -9.55
N GLN A 47 11.54 -30.80 -9.67
CA GLN A 47 12.37 -29.91 -8.86
C GLN A 47 12.00 -28.44 -9.11
N ALA A 48 11.85 -28.02 -10.36
CA ALA A 48 11.41 -26.67 -10.71
C ALA A 48 10.01 -26.37 -10.12
N PHE A 49 9.06 -27.30 -10.26
CA PHE A 49 7.72 -27.18 -9.70
C PHE A 49 7.73 -27.00 -8.17
N ILE A 50 8.47 -27.87 -7.46
CA ILE A 50 8.57 -27.83 -6.01
C ILE A 50 9.16 -26.50 -5.52
N ILE A 51 10.19 -25.99 -6.20
CA ILE A 51 10.84 -24.75 -5.79
C ILE A 51 9.95 -23.55 -6.06
N VAL A 52 9.41 -23.43 -7.27
CA VAL A 52 8.51 -22.33 -7.62
C VAL A 52 7.24 -22.37 -6.77
N GLY A 53 6.66 -23.55 -6.56
CA GLY A 53 5.51 -23.76 -5.69
C GLY A 53 5.81 -23.39 -4.23
N GLY A 54 7.01 -23.69 -3.73
CA GLY A 54 7.45 -23.29 -2.41
C GLY A 54 7.62 -21.77 -2.27
N VAL A 55 8.30 -21.14 -3.22
CA VAL A 55 8.49 -19.68 -3.23
C VAL A 55 7.13 -18.93 -3.35
N THR A 56 6.20 -19.48 -4.12
CA THR A 56 4.84 -18.90 -4.29
C THR A 56 3.85 -19.35 -3.21
N ARG A 57 4.31 -19.98 -2.13
CA ARG A 57 3.49 -20.48 -1.00
C ARG A 57 2.36 -21.44 -1.39
N LEU A 58 2.44 -22.06 -2.57
CA LEU A 58 1.51 -23.10 -3.00
C LEU A 58 1.76 -24.42 -2.23
N ILE A 59 3.03 -24.69 -1.90
CA ILE A 59 3.50 -25.82 -1.09
C ILE A 59 4.53 -25.31 -0.06
N PRO A 60 4.86 -26.08 1.00
CA PRO A 60 5.90 -25.68 1.95
C PRO A 60 7.26 -25.45 1.27
N LEU A 61 7.99 -24.43 1.75
CA LEU A 61 9.29 -24.04 1.21
C LEU A 61 10.31 -25.16 1.40
N THR A 62 11.05 -25.47 0.34
CA THR A 62 12.14 -26.46 0.35
C THR A 62 13.48 -25.78 0.12
N GLY A 63 14.56 -26.29 0.70
CA GLY A 63 15.92 -25.76 0.51
C GLY A 63 16.61 -26.20 -0.81
N LEU A 64 15.84 -26.61 -1.83
CA LEU A 64 16.38 -27.05 -3.12
C LEU A 64 16.75 -25.84 -4.01
N THR A 65 17.70 -26.05 -4.93
CA THR A 65 18.12 -25.05 -5.91
C THR A 65 17.34 -25.20 -7.22
N LEU A 66 16.92 -24.10 -7.84
CA LEU A 66 16.22 -24.11 -9.12
C LEU A 66 17.20 -24.50 -10.24
N PRO A 67 16.94 -25.59 -11.00
CA PRO A 67 17.84 -26.06 -12.05
C PRO A 67 18.18 -24.94 -13.04
N PHE A 68 19.44 -24.82 -13.43
CA PHE A 68 20.00 -23.80 -14.36
C PHE A 68 19.93 -22.33 -13.92
N VAL A 69 19.20 -21.99 -12.86
CA VAL A 69 18.95 -20.58 -12.46
C VAL A 69 19.59 -20.23 -11.11
N SER A 70 19.45 -21.11 -10.11
CA SER A 70 20.00 -20.83 -8.78
C SER A 70 21.52 -21.00 -8.75
N GLN A 71 22.19 -20.19 -7.95
CA GLN A 71 23.62 -20.32 -7.68
C GLN A 71 23.88 -21.62 -6.88
N GLY A 72 24.48 -22.60 -7.53
CA GLY A 72 24.85 -23.87 -6.94
C GLY A 72 25.68 -24.68 -7.92
N GLY A 73 27.03 -24.67 -7.80
CA GLY A 73 27.92 -25.30 -8.76
C GLY A 73 27.63 -26.77 -9.01
N SER A 74 27.38 -27.58 -7.95
CA SER A 74 27.02 -28.97 -8.07
C SER A 74 25.67 -29.23 -8.73
N SER A 75 24.66 -28.42 -8.41
CA SER A 75 23.32 -28.49 -9.02
C SER A 75 23.36 -28.14 -10.50
N LEU A 76 24.12 -27.12 -10.87
CA LEU A 76 24.28 -26.69 -12.25
C LEU A 76 25.00 -27.79 -13.08
N LEU A 77 26.09 -28.35 -12.53
CA LEU A 77 26.80 -29.45 -13.17
C LEU A 77 25.90 -30.69 -13.37
N ALA A 78 25.14 -31.08 -12.35
CA ALA A 78 24.20 -32.18 -12.44
C ALA A 78 23.09 -31.93 -13.51
N SER A 79 22.59 -30.71 -13.60
CA SER A 79 21.59 -30.32 -14.59
C SER A 79 22.15 -30.40 -16.02
N PHE A 80 23.37 -29.94 -16.25
CA PHE A 80 24.04 -30.07 -17.57
C PHE A 80 24.35 -31.52 -17.95
N ILE A 81 24.79 -32.36 -16.98
CA ILE A 81 24.99 -33.79 -17.21
C ILE A 81 23.65 -34.44 -17.60
N ALA A 82 22.56 -34.13 -16.90
CA ALA A 82 21.21 -34.64 -17.24
C ALA A 82 20.79 -34.26 -18.65
N VAL A 83 21.02 -33.02 -19.07
CA VAL A 83 20.75 -32.57 -20.45
C VAL A 83 21.62 -33.30 -21.45
N GLY A 84 22.92 -33.55 -21.17
CA GLY A 84 23.81 -34.33 -22.02
C GLY A 84 23.28 -35.75 -22.28
N PHE A 85 22.78 -36.42 -21.23
CA PHE A 85 22.13 -37.73 -21.38
C PHE A 85 20.83 -37.66 -22.18
N LEU A 86 19.99 -36.63 -21.97
CA LEU A 86 18.77 -36.41 -22.76
C LEU A 86 19.06 -36.20 -24.25
N LEU A 87 20.09 -35.41 -24.57
CA LEU A 87 20.54 -35.19 -25.93
C LEU A 87 21.00 -36.51 -26.59
N LYS A 88 21.77 -37.35 -25.84
CA LYS A 88 22.21 -38.67 -26.34
C LYS A 88 21.01 -39.60 -26.59
N CYS A 89 19.99 -39.61 -25.72
CA CYS A 89 18.77 -40.35 -25.93
C CYS A 89 18.01 -39.86 -27.18
N GLY A 90 18.02 -38.55 -27.43
CA GLY A 90 17.42 -37.91 -28.61
C GLY A 90 18.18 -38.26 -29.91
N ASP A 91 19.48 -38.22 -29.89
CA ASP A 91 20.34 -38.58 -31.03
C ASP A 91 20.13 -40.01 -31.47
N GLN A 92 20.06 -40.95 -30.53
CA GLN A 92 19.71 -42.34 -30.81
C GLN A 92 18.30 -42.54 -31.43
N SER A 93 17.38 -41.62 -31.17
CA SER A 93 16.01 -41.70 -31.74
C SER A 93 15.93 -41.19 -33.17
N THR A 94 16.80 -40.25 -33.58
CA THR A 94 16.82 -39.59 -34.90
C THR A 94 18.01 -40.03 -35.73
N GLY A 95 18.95 -40.78 -35.17
CA GLY A 95 20.27 -40.96 -35.71
C GLY A 95 20.39 -41.78 -36.96
N VAL A 96 21.31 -41.40 -37.80
CA VAL A 96 21.80 -42.00 -39.03
C VAL A 96 22.36 -43.41 -38.78
N GLU A 97 22.68 -43.78 -37.53
CA GLU A 97 23.13 -45.17 -37.18
C GLU A 97 22.05 -46.24 -37.46
N SER A 98 20.77 -45.85 -37.63
CA SER A 98 19.71 -46.82 -37.91
C SER A 98 19.71 -47.37 -39.33
N GLU A 99 20.37 -46.69 -40.27
CA GLU A 99 20.46 -47.18 -41.68
C GLU A 99 21.52 -48.25 -41.86
N ILE A 100 22.50 -48.35 -40.97
CA ILE A 100 23.61 -49.32 -41.06
C ILE A 100 23.27 -50.64 -40.35
N ALA A 101 22.31 -50.61 -39.40
CA ALA A 101 21.93 -51.78 -38.58
C ALA A 101 20.64 -52.51 -39.03
N SER A 102 20.04 -52.15 -40.17
CA SER A 102 18.79 -52.75 -40.68
C SER A 102 19.04 -54.03 -41.48
N GLY A 103 19.86 -54.92 -40.91
CA GLY A 103 19.93 -56.34 -41.32
C GLY A 103 19.06 -57.17 -40.39
N THR A 104 17.92 -57.63 -40.89
CA THR A 104 17.12 -58.74 -40.39
C THR A 104 16.99 -58.97 -38.89
N GLY A 105 15.92 -58.48 -38.31
CA GLY A 105 15.49 -58.86 -36.98
C GLY A 105 13.96 -58.82 -36.86
N ASN A 106 13.35 -59.96 -36.62
CA ASN A 106 11.92 -60.12 -36.33
C ASN A 106 11.40 -59.13 -35.33
N ILE A 107 10.50 -58.24 -35.73
CA ILE A 107 9.75 -57.37 -34.83
C ILE A 107 8.68 -58.24 -34.18
N SER A 108 8.86 -58.64 -32.94
CA SER A 108 7.87 -59.37 -32.14
C SER A 108 6.66 -58.44 -31.89
N ALA A 109 5.42 -58.96 -32.12
CA ALA A 109 4.16 -58.22 -31.96
C ALA A 109 3.97 -57.64 -30.55
N GLU A 110 4.63 -58.17 -29.52
CA GLU A 110 4.64 -57.67 -28.14
C GLU A 110 5.28 -56.27 -27.98
N GLY A 111 6.29 -55.94 -28.81
CA GLY A 111 6.93 -54.63 -28.78
C GLY A 111 6.02 -53.49 -29.25
N VAL A 112 5.07 -53.78 -30.17
CA VAL A 112 4.14 -52.76 -30.72
C VAL A 112 3.04 -52.40 -29.70
N LEU A 113 2.48 -53.40 -29.01
CA LEU A 113 1.45 -53.18 -27.99
C LEU A 113 2.02 -52.49 -26.76
N GLY A 114 3.26 -52.80 -26.33
CA GLY A 114 3.96 -52.09 -25.26
C GLY A 114 4.22 -50.62 -25.60
N ARG A 115 4.61 -50.32 -26.84
CA ARG A 115 4.85 -48.93 -27.28
C ARG A 115 3.59 -48.06 -27.31
N VAL A 116 2.43 -48.61 -27.73
CA VAL A 116 1.14 -47.89 -27.69
C VAL A 116 0.72 -47.58 -26.25
N SER A 117 0.91 -48.53 -25.34
CA SER A 117 0.64 -48.35 -23.92
C SER A 117 1.58 -47.32 -23.28
N LEU A 118 2.88 -47.34 -23.61
CA LEU A 118 3.86 -46.39 -23.17
C LEU A 118 3.57 -44.97 -23.70
N GLY A 119 3.19 -44.84 -24.97
CA GLY A 119 2.80 -43.56 -25.59
C GLY A 119 1.62 -42.90 -24.85
N LYS A 120 0.56 -43.64 -24.52
CA LYS A 120 -0.57 -43.12 -23.74
C LYS A 120 -0.16 -42.64 -22.35
N ARG A 121 0.72 -43.38 -21.66
CA ARG A 121 1.24 -43.00 -20.31
C ARG A 121 2.06 -41.71 -20.39
N ILE A 122 2.93 -41.55 -21.38
CA ILE A 122 3.72 -40.36 -21.62
C ILE A 122 2.82 -39.17 -21.93
N THR A 123 1.80 -39.33 -22.76
CA THR A 123 0.81 -38.28 -23.05
C THR A 123 0.08 -37.85 -21.78
N ASN A 124 -0.37 -38.76 -20.93
CA ASN A 124 -1.01 -38.44 -19.65
C ASN A 124 -0.06 -37.67 -18.72
N THR A 125 1.23 -38.04 -18.68
CA THR A 125 2.24 -37.33 -17.92
C THR A 125 2.47 -35.91 -18.44
N MET A 126 2.48 -35.72 -19.78
CA MET A 126 2.54 -34.38 -20.40
C MET A 126 1.37 -33.51 -19.98
N ILE A 127 0.14 -34.06 -20.04
CA ILE A 127 -1.07 -33.36 -19.61
C ILE A 127 -0.97 -32.99 -18.12
N ALA A 128 -0.54 -33.94 -17.28
CA ALA A 128 -0.38 -33.69 -15.85
C ALA A 128 0.60 -32.54 -15.57
N PHE A 129 1.78 -32.54 -16.21
CA PHE A 129 2.73 -31.42 -16.09
C PHE A 129 2.17 -30.10 -16.62
N SER A 130 1.45 -30.12 -17.74
CA SER A 130 0.83 -28.92 -18.28
C SER A 130 -0.20 -28.32 -17.31
N VAL A 131 -1.00 -29.15 -16.65
CA VAL A 131 -1.94 -28.73 -15.60
C VAL A 131 -1.21 -28.16 -14.39
N LEU A 132 -0.14 -28.81 -13.90
CA LEU A 132 0.66 -28.32 -12.79
C LEU A 132 1.27 -26.95 -13.11
N PHE A 133 1.83 -26.75 -14.30
CA PHE A 133 2.38 -25.45 -14.71
C PHE A 133 1.30 -24.39 -14.89
N ALA A 134 0.12 -24.74 -15.39
CA ALA A 134 -1.01 -23.83 -15.47
C ALA A 134 -1.45 -23.34 -14.05
N LEU A 135 -1.47 -24.24 -13.07
CA LEU A 135 -1.73 -23.89 -11.67
C LEU A 135 -0.66 -22.95 -11.09
N LEU A 136 0.63 -23.19 -11.40
CA LEU A 136 1.70 -22.27 -10.97
C LEU A 136 1.54 -20.88 -11.60
N VAL A 137 1.24 -20.80 -12.89
CA VAL A 137 1.03 -19.51 -13.57
C VAL A 137 -0.19 -18.80 -12.98
N ALA A 138 -1.30 -19.51 -12.74
CA ALA A 138 -2.48 -18.95 -12.11
C ALA A 138 -2.19 -18.41 -10.70
N ASN A 139 -1.47 -19.18 -9.87
CA ASN A 139 -1.06 -18.77 -8.54
C ASN A 139 -0.11 -17.57 -8.57
N LEU A 140 0.87 -17.57 -9.48
CA LEU A 140 1.79 -16.45 -9.66
C LEU A 140 1.03 -15.17 -10.08
N THR A 141 0.06 -15.30 -10.99
CA THR A 141 -0.78 -14.16 -11.39
C THR A 141 -1.62 -13.67 -10.23
N MET A 142 -2.19 -14.56 -9.42
CA MET A 142 -2.94 -14.19 -8.21
C MET A 142 -2.09 -13.36 -7.25
N ILE A 143 -0.86 -13.80 -6.95
CA ILE A 143 0.06 -13.12 -6.05
C ILE A 143 0.53 -11.78 -6.64
N MET A 144 0.93 -11.75 -7.90
CA MET A 144 1.58 -10.59 -8.51
C MET A 144 0.63 -9.53 -9.07
N VAL A 145 -0.65 -9.87 -9.29
CA VAL A 145 -1.66 -8.96 -9.82
C VAL A 145 -2.74 -8.67 -8.79
N VAL A 146 -3.35 -9.71 -8.20
CA VAL A 146 -4.50 -9.53 -7.29
C VAL A 146 -4.05 -9.16 -5.88
N GLN A 147 -3.00 -9.80 -5.36
CA GLN A 147 -2.46 -9.57 -4.02
C GLN A 147 -1.22 -8.64 -4.01
N ALA A 148 -0.91 -8.00 -5.13
CA ALA A 148 0.30 -7.19 -5.28
C ALA A 148 0.39 -6.07 -4.24
N ASP A 149 -0.73 -5.39 -3.97
CA ASP A 149 -0.78 -4.28 -3.01
C ASP A 149 -0.63 -4.75 -1.56
N GLU A 150 -1.17 -5.92 -1.22
CA GLU A 150 -1.00 -6.52 0.10
C GLU A 150 0.48 -6.86 0.36
N TYR A 151 1.15 -7.50 -0.61
CA TYR A 151 2.58 -7.85 -0.49
C TYR A 151 3.51 -6.64 -0.55
N LYS A 152 3.17 -5.57 -1.29
CA LYS A 152 3.93 -4.31 -1.29
C LYS A 152 3.95 -3.65 0.08
N ASN A 153 2.83 -3.70 0.79
CA ASN A 153 2.63 -3.02 2.06
C ASN A 153 3.08 -3.85 3.29
N MET A 154 3.64 -5.05 3.06
CA MET A 154 4.17 -5.85 4.16
C MET A 154 5.43 -5.23 4.78
N PRO A 155 5.50 -5.12 6.12
CA PRO A 155 6.65 -4.48 6.83
C PRO A 155 8.02 -5.15 6.59
N ILE A 156 8.03 -6.37 6.04
CA ILE A 156 9.25 -7.20 5.85
C ILE A 156 9.76 -7.15 4.40
N ASN A 157 9.18 -6.31 3.53
CA ASN A 157 9.55 -6.27 2.10
C ASN A 157 10.81 -5.43 1.85
N ASN A 158 11.98 -5.97 2.14
CA ASN A 158 13.27 -5.31 1.97
C ASN A 158 13.62 -4.95 0.50
N HIS A 159 13.02 -5.61 -0.49
CA HIS A 159 13.26 -5.27 -1.91
C HIS A 159 12.70 -3.88 -2.28
N THR A 160 11.60 -3.50 -1.67
CA THR A 160 11.01 -2.17 -1.84
C THR A 160 11.95 -1.12 -1.22
N LEU A 161 12.51 -1.38 -0.05
CA LEU A 161 13.40 -0.46 0.66
C LEU A 161 14.69 -0.15 -0.12
N VAL A 162 15.36 -1.16 -0.68
CA VAL A 162 16.59 -0.96 -1.47
C VAL A 162 16.33 -0.21 -2.77
N LYS A 163 15.17 -0.38 -3.39
CA LYS A 163 14.78 0.37 -4.59
C LYS A 163 14.40 1.81 -4.23
N GLU A 164 13.74 1.99 -3.09
CA GLU A 164 13.32 3.29 -2.60
C GLU A 164 14.50 4.18 -2.21
N SER A 165 15.54 3.61 -1.59
CA SER A 165 16.76 4.36 -1.24
C SER A 165 17.55 4.87 -2.48
N LYS A 166 17.34 4.29 -3.66
CA LYS A 166 17.96 4.72 -4.92
C LYS A 166 17.08 5.68 -5.74
N THR A 167 15.87 5.96 -5.29
CA THR A 167 14.95 6.86 -6.01
C THR A 167 14.93 8.22 -5.34
N GLU A 168 15.24 9.28 -6.09
CA GLU A 168 15.07 10.63 -5.61
C GLU A 168 13.58 10.91 -5.38
N ARG A 169 13.20 11.07 -4.10
CA ARG A 169 11.84 11.36 -3.70
C ARG A 169 11.57 12.85 -3.85
N GLY A 170 10.44 13.24 -4.46
CA GLY A 170 10.07 14.62 -4.73
C GLY A 170 10.08 15.51 -3.49
N THR A 171 10.27 16.81 -3.68
CA THR A 171 10.29 17.82 -2.62
C THR A 171 8.90 18.15 -2.13
N ILE A 172 8.72 18.33 -0.82
CA ILE A 172 7.50 18.89 -0.22
C ILE A 172 7.81 20.32 0.19
N SER A 173 7.02 21.28 -0.30
CA SER A 173 7.19 22.71 0.02
C SER A 173 5.87 23.37 0.42
N THR A 174 5.97 24.46 1.16
CA THR A 174 4.84 25.35 1.48
C THR A 174 4.40 26.15 0.27
N TYR A 175 3.25 26.84 0.37
CA TYR A 175 2.77 27.76 -0.67
C TYR A 175 3.80 28.86 -1.01
N ASP A 176 4.51 29.36 -0.01
CA ASP A 176 5.55 30.39 -0.10
C ASP A 176 6.97 29.83 -0.31
N ASN A 177 7.07 28.57 -0.81
CA ASN A 177 8.28 27.87 -1.23
C ASN A 177 9.32 27.58 -0.15
N VAL A 178 8.93 27.46 1.10
CA VAL A 178 9.80 26.93 2.16
C VAL A 178 9.85 25.41 2.01
N VAL A 179 11.05 24.85 1.90
CA VAL A 179 11.25 23.40 1.77
C VAL A 179 11.02 22.73 3.12
N LEU A 180 10.03 21.85 3.17
CA LEU A 180 9.68 21.08 4.39
C LEU A 180 10.35 19.70 4.39
N ALA A 181 10.43 19.05 3.23
CA ALA A 181 11.10 17.77 3.05
C ALA A 181 11.75 17.70 1.68
N GLN A 182 12.98 17.17 1.59
CA GLN A 182 13.71 16.95 0.35
C GLN A 182 14.58 15.71 0.43
N SER A 183 14.99 15.19 -0.72
CA SER A 183 15.97 14.11 -0.84
C SER A 183 17.36 14.68 -1.08
N VAL A 184 18.38 14.14 -0.41
CA VAL A 184 19.78 14.51 -0.59
C VAL A 184 20.58 13.28 -1.00
N GLU A 185 21.27 13.37 -2.13
CA GLU A 185 22.12 12.29 -2.64
C GLU A 185 23.30 12.04 -1.71
N GLN A 186 23.56 10.78 -1.42
CA GLN A 186 24.68 10.31 -0.62
C GLN A 186 25.84 9.86 -1.52
N SER A 187 27.02 9.72 -0.97
CA SER A 187 28.23 9.30 -1.69
C SER A 187 28.17 7.89 -2.31
N ASP A 188 27.26 7.06 -1.86
CA ASP A 188 27.01 5.69 -2.34
C ASP A 188 25.91 5.62 -3.43
N GLY A 189 25.38 6.77 -3.89
CA GLY A 189 24.33 6.85 -4.89
C GLY A 189 22.93 6.53 -4.35
N THR A 190 22.76 6.53 -3.03
CA THR A 190 21.45 6.47 -2.38
C THR A 190 20.95 7.88 -2.02
N TYR A 191 19.66 8.02 -1.77
CA TYR A 191 19.04 9.28 -1.36
C TYR A 191 18.57 9.20 0.09
N LYS A 192 18.96 10.20 0.88
CA LYS A 192 18.49 10.37 2.26
C LYS A 192 17.39 11.43 2.32
N ARG A 193 16.24 11.09 2.94
CA ARG A 193 15.20 12.06 3.21
C ARG A 193 15.58 12.97 4.36
N VAL A 194 15.49 14.29 4.16
CA VAL A 194 15.81 15.31 5.16
C VAL A 194 14.67 16.32 5.30
N TYR A 195 14.52 16.86 6.51
CA TYR A 195 13.46 17.80 6.89
C TYR A 195 14.08 19.10 7.39
N PRO A 196 14.51 20.00 6.47
CA PRO A 196 15.29 21.19 6.83
C PRO A 196 14.49 22.20 7.70
N ALA A 197 13.17 22.17 7.63
CA ALA A 197 12.29 23.04 8.42
C ALA A 197 12.03 22.53 9.85
N GLY A 198 12.55 21.37 10.23
CA GLY A 198 12.51 20.83 11.58
C GLY A 198 11.09 20.58 12.08
N THR A 199 10.62 21.40 13.02
CA THR A 199 9.28 21.28 13.61
C THR A 199 8.18 21.92 12.79
N LEU A 200 8.53 22.77 11.80
CA LEU A 200 7.52 23.49 11.01
C LEU A 200 6.65 22.51 10.21
N ALA A 201 5.36 22.55 10.47
CA ALA A 201 4.36 21.68 9.83
C ALA A 201 4.67 20.16 9.93
N ALA A 202 5.40 19.71 10.95
CA ALA A 202 5.85 18.33 11.09
C ALA A 202 4.70 17.33 11.04
N HIS A 203 3.54 17.61 11.65
CA HIS A 203 2.35 16.75 11.61
C HIS A 203 1.67 16.74 10.24
N VAL A 204 1.83 17.80 9.43
CA VAL A 204 1.31 17.84 8.06
C VAL A 204 2.22 17.02 7.14
N VAL A 205 3.51 17.31 7.15
CA VAL A 205 4.51 16.62 6.32
C VAL A 205 4.55 15.13 6.68
N GLY A 206 4.54 14.84 7.97
CA GLY A 206 4.78 13.51 8.47
C GLY A 206 6.25 13.11 8.35
N TYR A 207 6.48 11.86 8.00
CA TYR A 207 7.82 11.32 7.82
C TYR A 207 7.82 10.18 6.78
N ALA A 208 9.00 9.93 6.23
CA ALA A 208 9.29 8.74 5.45
C ALA A 208 10.54 8.07 6.07
N SER A 209 10.33 6.91 6.67
CA SER A 209 11.37 6.09 7.29
C SER A 209 11.39 4.71 6.66
N GLU A 210 12.57 4.21 6.34
CA GLU A 210 12.75 2.85 5.83
C GLU A 210 12.32 1.79 6.85
N LYS A 211 12.43 2.11 8.15
CA LYS A 211 12.15 1.18 9.24
C LYS A 211 10.71 1.26 9.74
N PHE A 212 10.12 2.47 9.77
CA PHE A 212 8.83 2.73 10.41
C PHE A 212 7.73 3.11 9.43
N GLY A 213 8.01 3.11 8.12
CA GLY A 213 7.04 3.46 7.08
C GLY A 213 6.87 4.97 6.91
N THR A 214 5.69 5.38 6.44
CA THR A 214 5.37 6.76 6.10
C THR A 214 4.15 7.25 6.85
N ALA A 215 4.07 8.55 7.12
CA ALA A 215 2.92 9.23 7.73
C ALA A 215 2.69 10.61 7.11
N GLY A 216 1.51 11.20 7.31
CA GLY A 216 1.16 12.53 6.79
C GLY A 216 1.20 12.59 5.26
N ILE A 217 1.55 13.74 4.71
CA ILE A 217 1.68 13.96 3.24
C ILE A 217 2.71 12.99 2.61
N GLU A 218 3.78 12.63 3.34
CA GLU A 218 4.71 11.61 2.89
C GLU A 218 4.02 10.25 2.61
N SER A 219 2.94 9.95 3.31
CA SER A 219 2.13 8.75 3.12
C SER A 219 1.06 8.96 2.04
N SER A 220 0.25 10.01 2.16
CA SER A 220 -0.90 10.26 1.29
C SER A 220 -0.49 10.51 -0.17
N TYR A 221 0.67 11.15 -0.37
CA TYR A 221 1.23 11.44 -1.69
C TYR A 221 2.45 10.56 -2.02
N ASN A 222 2.55 9.40 -1.38
CA ASN A 222 3.70 8.50 -1.52
C ASN A 222 4.01 8.14 -2.98
N ASP A 223 3.00 7.80 -3.77
CA ASP A 223 3.15 7.41 -5.17
C ASP A 223 3.60 8.59 -6.04
N THR A 224 3.08 9.79 -5.78
CA THR A 224 3.50 11.02 -6.43
C THR A 224 4.96 11.32 -6.12
N LEU A 225 5.32 11.30 -4.83
CA LEU A 225 6.66 11.59 -4.34
C LEU A 225 7.70 10.56 -4.80
N LYS A 226 7.31 9.33 -5.11
CA LYS A 226 8.16 8.27 -5.67
C LYS A 226 8.21 8.27 -7.19
N GLY A 227 7.45 9.13 -7.87
CA GLY A 227 7.37 9.14 -9.33
C GLY A 227 6.73 7.87 -9.90
N GLN A 228 5.93 7.15 -9.12
CA GLN A 228 5.17 6.01 -9.63
C GLN A 228 4.07 6.55 -10.55
N ARG A 229 4.38 6.60 -11.84
CA ARG A 229 3.38 6.91 -12.87
C ARG A 229 2.52 5.67 -13.08
N ASN A 230 1.21 5.87 -13.24
CA ASN A 230 0.40 4.89 -13.95
C ASN A 230 1.07 4.70 -15.31
N TYR A 231 1.58 3.50 -15.57
CA TYR A 231 2.23 3.18 -16.84
C TYR A 231 1.21 3.35 -17.98
N ALA A 232 1.20 4.54 -18.58
CA ALA A 232 0.29 4.89 -19.66
C ALA A 232 0.77 4.36 -21.02
N SER A 233 2.04 3.91 -21.11
CA SER A 233 2.68 3.48 -22.35
C SER A 233 3.62 2.29 -22.14
N TRP A 234 3.75 1.43 -23.15
CA TRP A 234 4.76 0.36 -23.19
C TRP A 234 6.20 0.88 -23.08
N THR A 235 6.46 2.10 -23.50
CA THR A 235 7.77 2.77 -23.34
C THR A 235 8.09 3.06 -21.88
N ASP A 236 7.07 3.37 -21.05
CA ASP A 236 7.26 3.60 -19.61
C ASP A 236 7.60 2.28 -18.89
N VAL A 237 7.00 1.16 -19.34
CA VAL A 237 7.32 -0.19 -18.84
C VAL A 237 8.76 -0.59 -19.18
N LEU A 238 9.22 -0.29 -20.41
CA LEU A 238 10.59 -0.56 -20.85
C LEU A 238 11.62 0.28 -20.09
N ASN A 239 11.36 1.56 -19.89
CA ASN A 239 12.24 2.45 -19.13
C ASN A 239 12.32 2.06 -17.65
N ALA A 240 11.20 1.61 -17.06
CA ALA A 240 11.19 1.07 -15.69
C ALA A 240 11.99 -0.24 -15.58
N SER A 241 12.03 -1.05 -16.64
CA SER A 241 12.79 -2.31 -16.68
C SER A 241 14.28 -2.12 -16.87
N THR A 242 14.71 -0.98 -17.41
CA THR A 242 16.14 -0.65 -17.63
C THR A 242 16.81 0.05 -16.43
N GLY A 243 16.09 0.19 -15.30
CA GLY A 243 16.65 0.72 -14.05
C GLY A 243 16.75 2.24 -13.97
N ASN A 244 16.29 2.98 -14.98
CA ASN A 244 16.15 4.44 -14.91
C ASN A 244 14.91 4.76 -14.07
N SER A 245 15.08 4.86 -12.75
CA SER A 245 14.07 5.39 -11.85
C SER A 245 13.86 6.87 -12.19
N ALA A 246 12.68 7.23 -12.65
CA ALA A 246 12.33 8.64 -12.79
C ALA A 246 12.33 9.29 -11.40
N ALA A 247 12.89 10.49 -11.29
CA ALA A 247 12.82 11.30 -10.08
C ALA A 247 11.35 11.48 -9.65
N GLY A 248 11.10 11.54 -8.35
CA GLY A 248 9.78 11.80 -7.80
C GLY A 248 9.23 13.17 -8.21
N ASN A 249 7.91 13.31 -8.15
CA ASN A 249 7.27 14.60 -8.41
C ASN A 249 7.16 15.40 -7.11
N ASP A 250 7.35 16.72 -7.20
CA ASP A 250 7.23 17.63 -6.08
C ASP A 250 5.76 17.82 -5.67
N VAL A 251 5.54 18.06 -4.37
CA VAL A 251 4.24 18.38 -3.77
C VAL A 251 4.30 19.76 -3.15
N LYS A 252 3.46 20.66 -3.64
CA LYS A 252 3.32 22.00 -3.09
C LYS A 252 2.04 22.09 -2.26
N LEU A 253 2.19 22.39 -0.97
CA LEU A 253 1.09 22.50 -0.02
C LEU A 253 0.43 23.88 -0.10
N THR A 254 -0.80 23.98 0.40
CA THR A 254 -1.49 25.25 0.65
C THR A 254 -1.02 25.96 1.92
N ILE A 255 -0.28 25.25 2.77
CA ILE A 255 0.30 25.78 4.02
C ILE A 255 1.19 26.99 3.73
N ASN A 256 0.96 28.10 4.44
CA ASN A 256 1.83 29.25 4.44
C ASN A 256 2.77 29.19 5.64
N SER A 257 4.07 29.30 5.42
CA SER A 257 5.08 29.08 6.48
C SER A 257 4.95 30.07 7.64
N THR A 258 4.62 31.32 7.36
CA THR A 258 4.46 32.39 8.36
C THR A 258 3.22 32.13 9.21
N ILE A 259 2.08 31.77 8.59
CA ILE A 259 0.82 31.51 9.30
C ILE A 259 0.97 30.22 10.13
N GLN A 260 1.60 29.20 9.56
CA GLN A 260 1.89 27.92 10.25
C GLN A 260 2.75 28.15 11.50
N LYS A 261 3.82 28.94 11.35
CA LYS A 261 4.68 29.26 12.50
C LYS A 261 3.92 30.01 13.57
N ALA A 262 3.13 31.04 13.23
CA ALA A 262 2.32 31.79 14.17
C ALA A 262 1.31 30.88 14.91
N ALA A 263 0.68 29.92 14.21
CA ALA A 263 -0.21 28.94 14.82
C ALA A 263 0.52 28.01 15.80
N GLN A 264 1.73 27.57 15.45
CA GLN A 264 2.55 26.73 16.33
C GLN A 264 3.02 27.50 17.57
N ASP A 265 3.50 28.75 17.38
CA ASP A 265 3.95 29.62 18.48
C ASP A 265 2.79 29.93 19.46
N ALA A 266 1.55 30.12 18.92
CA ALA A 266 0.37 30.36 19.76
C ALA A 266 -0.05 29.12 20.59
N LEU A 267 0.36 27.92 20.17
CA LEU A 267 0.11 26.68 20.92
C LEU A 267 1.22 26.31 21.88
N GLU A 268 2.28 27.12 21.98
CA GLU A 268 3.39 26.81 22.89
C GLU A 268 2.91 26.73 24.35
N GLY A 269 3.25 25.66 25.04
CA GLY A 269 2.80 25.38 26.40
C GLY A 269 1.38 24.81 26.55
N PHE A 270 0.66 24.67 25.45
CA PHE A 270 -0.69 24.05 25.42
C PHE A 270 -0.67 22.68 24.73
N SER A 271 -1.64 21.85 25.11
CA SER A 271 -1.94 20.61 24.37
C SER A 271 -3.22 20.84 23.57
N GLY A 272 -3.11 20.86 22.25
CA GLY A 272 -4.24 21.19 21.39
C GLY A 272 -3.88 21.31 19.91
N ALA A 273 -4.78 21.93 19.15
CA ALA A 273 -4.59 22.15 17.73
C ALA A 273 -5.06 23.56 17.30
N CYS A 274 -4.44 24.06 16.23
CA CYS A 274 -4.86 25.29 15.57
C CYS A 274 -4.93 25.02 14.04
N VAL A 275 -6.08 25.31 13.44
CA VAL A 275 -6.30 25.17 11.99
C VAL A 275 -6.75 26.51 11.44
N VAL A 276 -6.09 26.96 10.36
CA VAL A 276 -6.44 28.21 9.67
C VAL A 276 -6.82 27.86 8.24
N ILE A 277 -8.05 28.22 7.87
CA ILE A 277 -8.63 27.90 6.56
C ILE A 277 -9.03 29.21 5.86
N ASP A 278 -8.74 29.33 4.56
CA ASP A 278 -9.31 30.36 3.72
C ASP A 278 -10.78 30.01 3.42
N PRO A 279 -11.76 30.77 3.88
CA PRO A 279 -13.17 30.44 3.71
C PRO A 279 -13.66 30.56 2.25
N LYS A 280 -12.90 31.21 1.38
CA LYS A 280 -13.27 31.37 -0.04
C LYS A 280 -12.85 30.17 -0.89
N THR A 281 -11.70 29.59 -0.59
CA THR A 281 -11.09 28.53 -1.40
C THR A 281 -11.13 27.17 -0.70
N GLY A 282 -11.34 27.13 0.61
CA GLY A 282 -11.19 25.94 1.44
C GLY A 282 -9.72 25.55 1.70
N ALA A 283 -8.76 26.34 1.22
CA ALA A 283 -7.34 26.05 1.40
C ALA A 283 -6.95 26.11 2.88
N VAL A 284 -6.27 25.07 3.36
CA VAL A 284 -5.69 25.02 4.71
C VAL A 284 -4.37 25.79 4.68
N LEU A 285 -4.35 26.95 5.32
CA LEU A 285 -3.18 27.83 5.39
C LEU A 285 -2.25 27.48 6.54
N ALA A 286 -2.78 26.91 7.63
CA ALA A 286 -2.02 26.35 8.73
C ALA A 286 -2.78 25.18 9.36
N LEU A 287 -2.03 24.18 9.83
CA LEU A 287 -2.51 23.07 10.61
C LEU A 287 -1.43 22.70 11.62
N ALA A 288 -1.61 23.16 12.86
CA ALA A 288 -0.67 22.98 13.95
C ALA A 288 -1.26 22.05 15.01
N SER A 289 -0.42 21.17 15.52
CA SER A 289 -0.72 20.29 16.66
C SER A 289 0.37 20.44 17.72
N SER A 290 0.00 20.50 18.98
CA SER A 290 0.91 20.62 20.11
C SER A 290 0.60 19.56 21.18
N PRO A 291 1.63 18.91 21.78
CA PRO A 291 3.06 19.07 21.48
C PRO A 291 3.42 18.63 20.07
N THR A 292 4.50 19.22 19.54
CA THR A 292 5.03 18.89 18.20
C THR A 292 6.36 18.12 18.33
N TYR A 293 6.85 17.62 17.22
CA TYR A 293 8.11 16.90 17.12
C TYR A 293 8.99 17.46 15.99
N ASN A 294 10.28 17.17 16.05
CA ASN A 294 11.18 17.47 14.94
C ASN A 294 11.21 16.28 13.98
N ALA A 295 10.75 16.48 12.74
CA ALA A 295 10.72 15.42 11.73
C ALA A 295 12.11 14.87 11.39
N ALA A 296 13.18 15.64 11.61
CA ALA A 296 14.55 15.18 11.42
C ALA A 296 14.97 14.08 12.43
N ASP A 297 14.37 14.06 13.62
CA ASP A 297 14.71 13.15 14.72
C ASP A 297 13.75 11.97 14.84
N ILE A 298 12.88 11.77 13.84
CA ILE A 298 11.76 10.82 13.87
C ILE A 298 12.17 9.39 14.20
N GLU A 299 13.29 8.90 13.67
CA GLU A 299 13.74 7.55 13.92
C GLU A 299 14.08 7.32 15.40
N THR A 300 14.71 8.29 16.03
CA THR A 300 15.03 8.27 17.47
C THR A 300 13.76 8.32 18.31
N LEU A 301 12.81 9.17 17.92
CA LEU A 301 11.51 9.30 18.59
C LEU A 301 10.72 7.99 18.53
N LEU A 302 10.62 7.38 17.34
CA LEU A 302 9.88 6.12 17.15
C LEU A 302 10.54 4.93 17.86
N GLN A 303 11.88 4.89 17.94
CA GLN A 303 12.59 3.87 18.72
C GLN A 303 12.31 3.97 20.21
N ASN A 304 12.19 5.20 20.72
CA ASN A 304 11.98 5.47 22.14
C ASN A 304 10.50 5.47 22.56
N SER A 305 9.57 5.62 21.59
CA SER A 305 8.13 5.76 21.85
C SER A 305 7.47 4.53 22.48
N SER A 306 8.10 3.35 22.38
CA SER A 306 7.63 2.15 23.08
C SER A 306 7.76 2.24 24.61
N ASN A 307 8.48 3.23 25.16
CA ASN A 307 8.80 3.33 26.58
C ASN A 307 8.53 4.69 27.24
N SER A 308 7.97 5.69 26.54
CA SER A 308 7.86 7.05 27.08
C SER A 308 6.58 7.80 26.74
N SER A 309 6.26 8.84 27.56
CA SER A 309 5.20 9.83 27.32
C SER A 309 5.33 10.61 26.00
N ASP A 310 6.42 10.46 25.27
CA ASP A 310 6.72 11.17 24.03
C ASP A 310 5.85 10.70 22.83
N SER A 311 5.18 9.55 22.96
CA SER A 311 4.22 9.09 21.94
C SER A 311 3.08 10.09 21.67
N SER A 312 2.80 10.97 22.62
CA SER A 312 1.79 12.03 22.48
C SER A 312 2.18 13.13 21.49
N ALA A 313 3.48 13.31 21.20
CA ALA A 313 3.97 14.31 20.26
C ALA A 313 3.71 13.92 18.80
N LEU A 314 3.60 12.63 18.49
CA LEU A 314 3.30 12.13 17.15
C LEU A 314 1.81 12.19 16.81
N TYR A 315 0.95 12.32 17.81
CA TYR A 315 -0.50 12.35 17.62
C TYR A 315 -0.95 13.69 17.04
N ASN A 316 -1.48 13.65 15.82
CA ASN A 316 -1.98 14.85 15.14
C ASN A 316 -3.34 15.25 15.73
N ARG A 317 -3.33 16.15 16.69
CA ARG A 317 -4.55 16.61 17.37
C ARG A 317 -5.50 17.40 16.49
N ALA A 318 -5.02 17.92 15.36
CA ALA A 318 -5.87 18.64 14.42
C ALA A 318 -6.76 17.73 13.59
N THR A 319 -6.34 16.48 13.32
CA THR A 319 -7.05 15.53 12.45
C THR A 319 -7.55 14.29 13.17
N GLN A 320 -6.93 13.93 14.30
CA GLN A 320 -7.21 12.66 15.00
C GLN A 320 -7.93 12.83 16.34
N ALA A 321 -7.84 14.04 16.96
CA ALA A 321 -8.50 14.29 18.23
C ALA A 321 -9.96 14.69 18.05
N LEU A 322 -10.80 14.21 18.96
CA LEU A 322 -12.20 14.63 19.07
C LEU A 322 -12.33 15.63 20.20
N TYR A 323 -12.94 16.78 19.91
CA TYR A 323 -13.17 17.85 20.88
C TYR A 323 -14.66 18.11 21.04
N PRO A 324 -15.19 18.26 22.27
CA PRO A 324 -16.55 18.74 22.46
C PRO A 324 -16.65 20.19 21.95
N PRO A 325 -17.60 20.49 21.03
CA PRO A 325 -17.67 21.79 20.38
C PRO A 325 -18.06 22.93 21.35
N GLY A 326 -18.70 22.59 22.46
CA GLY A 326 -19.15 23.59 23.42
C GLY A 326 -20.06 24.63 22.78
N SER A 327 -19.87 25.90 23.17
CA SER A 327 -20.71 27.01 22.67
C SER A 327 -20.56 27.29 21.17
N THR A 328 -19.57 26.76 20.48
CA THR A 328 -19.47 26.90 19.01
C THR A 328 -20.60 26.15 18.30
N PHE A 329 -21.14 25.07 18.91
CA PHE A 329 -22.29 24.35 18.35
C PHE A 329 -23.57 25.20 18.31
N LYS A 330 -23.65 26.28 19.09
CA LYS A 330 -24.76 27.23 19.05
C LYS A 330 -24.95 27.86 17.67
N ILE A 331 -23.90 27.97 16.87
CA ILE A 331 -23.98 28.43 15.49
C ILE A 331 -24.88 27.49 14.67
N VAL A 332 -24.72 26.18 14.83
CA VAL A 332 -25.56 25.16 14.16
C VAL A 332 -27.01 25.34 14.60
N THR A 333 -27.27 25.40 15.92
CA THR A 333 -28.63 25.60 16.46
C THR A 333 -29.25 26.89 15.99
N LEU A 334 -28.51 28.01 15.97
CA LEU A 334 -28.96 29.29 15.50
C LEU A 334 -29.35 29.26 14.02
N THR A 335 -28.46 28.72 13.18
CA THR A 335 -28.71 28.62 11.73
C THR A 335 -29.98 27.81 11.45
N GLY A 336 -30.10 26.63 12.04
CA GLY A 336 -31.28 25.78 11.87
C GLY A 336 -32.56 26.46 12.32
N ALA A 337 -32.52 27.19 13.44
CA ALA A 337 -33.70 27.92 13.92
C ALA A 337 -34.12 29.09 13.00
N LEU A 338 -33.14 29.84 12.50
CA LEU A 338 -33.42 30.99 11.60
C LEU A 338 -33.87 30.52 10.21
N GLU A 339 -33.21 29.55 9.61
CA GLU A 339 -33.53 29.02 8.27
C GLU A 339 -34.92 28.36 8.21
N ASN A 340 -35.30 27.67 9.28
CA ASN A 340 -36.59 27.00 9.36
C ASN A 340 -37.69 27.85 10.02
N ASN A 341 -37.45 29.15 10.24
CA ASN A 341 -38.39 30.11 10.81
C ASN A 341 -38.97 29.70 12.19
N VAL A 342 -38.18 28.96 12.98
CA VAL A 342 -38.52 28.60 14.37
C VAL A 342 -38.42 29.83 15.27
N ALA A 343 -37.43 30.69 15.00
CA ALA A 343 -37.23 31.95 15.70
C ALA A 343 -36.67 33.00 14.76
N THR A 344 -36.73 34.25 15.19
CA THR A 344 -36.09 35.41 14.55
C THR A 344 -35.11 36.06 15.50
N GLU A 345 -34.25 36.95 15.06
CA GLU A 345 -33.33 37.72 15.88
C GLU A 345 -34.02 38.45 17.05
N SER A 346 -35.28 38.91 16.84
CA SER A 346 -36.10 39.64 17.81
C SER A 346 -36.96 38.73 18.70
N SER A 347 -36.98 37.42 18.45
CA SER A 347 -37.73 36.48 19.31
C SER A 347 -37.21 36.55 20.75
N VAL A 348 -38.13 36.67 21.72
CA VAL A 348 -37.80 36.87 23.13
C VAL A 348 -37.90 35.57 23.89
N PHE A 349 -36.87 35.28 24.69
CA PHE A 349 -36.77 34.11 25.53
C PHE A 349 -36.51 34.45 26.99
N LYS A 350 -37.02 33.65 27.90
CA LYS A 350 -36.63 33.71 29.33
C LYS A 350 -35.26 33.06 29.50
N ALA A 351 -34.32 33.80 30.08
CA ALA A 351 -32.94 33.38 30.31
C ALA A 351 -32.61 33.32 31.81
N PRO A 352 -33.23 32.40 32.59
CA PRO A 352 -32.88 32.22 33.98
C PRO A 352 -31.43 31.70 34.12
N GLY A 353 -30.85 31.85 35.30
CA GLY A 353 -29.48 31.38 35.58
C GLY A 353 -29.33 29.86 35.44
N SER A 354 -30.40 29.13 35.75
CA SER A 354 -30.52 27.68 35.51
C SER A 354 -31.98 27.34 35.20
N MET A 355 -32.17 26.27 34.39
CA MET A 355 -33.49 25.73 34.10
C MET A 355 -33.40 24.23 33.84
N LYS A 356 -34.51 23.52 34.09
CA LYS A 356 -34.61 22.08 33.82
C LYS A 356 -35.18 21.86 32.42
N ILE A 357 -34.51 21.05 31.63
CA ILE A 357 -34.96 20.60 30.30
C ILE A 357 -34.86 19.07 30.28
N GLY A 358 -35.99 18.38 30.16
CA GLY A 358 -36.05 16.95 30.32
C GLY A 358 -35.53 16.50 31.68
N ASN A 359 -34.53 15.64 31.69
CA ASN A 359 -33.89 15.16 32.92
C ASN A 359 -32.59 15.91 33.30
N GLY A 360 -32.18 16.92 32.48
CA GLY A 360 -30.97 17.66 32.67
C GLY A 360 -31.16 19.08 33.21
N ASP A 361 -30.26 19.56 34.05
CA ASP A 361 -30.19 20.95 34.48
C ASP A 361 -29.22 21.72 33.59
N ILE A 362 -29.76 22.72 32.88
CA ILE A 362 -28.98 23.58 31.98
C ILE A 362 -28.68 24.89 32.74
N THR A 363 -27.40 25.20 32.85
CA THR A 363 -26.96 26.38 33.60
C THR A 363 -26.15 27.35 32.71
N ASN A 364 -26.42 28.65 32.79
CA ASN A 364 -25.61 29.67 32.17
C ASN A 364 -24.24 29.77 32.87
N PHE A 365 -23.27 30.35 32.19
CA PHE A 365 -21.95 30.60 32.78
C PHE A 365 -22.09 31.34 34.13
N ASN A 366 -21.46 30.80 35.14
CA ASN A 366 -21.58 31.27 36.52
C ASN A 366 -23.01 31.40 37.08
N GLY A 367 -23.98 30.65 36.55
CA GLY A 367 -25.38 30.68 36.97
C GLY A 367 -26.09 32.02 36.73
N ARG A 368 -25.59 32.86 35.78
CA ARG A 368 -26.09 34.22 35.56
C ARG A 368 -27.47 34.18 34.90
N SER A 369 -28.40 34.93 35.52
CA SER A 369 -29.72 35.19 34.94
C SER A 369 -29.69 36.49 34.12
N TYR A 370 -30.33 36.45 32.94
CA TYR A 370 -30.40 37.62 32.05
C TYR A 370 -31.82 38.16 31.88
N GLY A 371 -32.82 37.54 32.58
CA GLY A 371 -34.22 37.91 32.47
C GLY A 371 -34.85 37.54 31.14
N GLU A 372 -35.67 38.42 30.54
CA GLU A 372 -36.18 38.28 29.20
C GLU A 372 -35.26 39.00 28.20
N ILE A 373 -34.72 38.23 27.24
CA ILE A 373 -33.79 38.76 26.25
C ILE A 373 -34.13 38.27 24.84
N THR A 374 -33.77 39.07 23.82
CA THR A 374 -33.91 38.65 22.44
C THR A 374 -32.92 37.54 22.09
N LEU A 375 -33.20 36.79 21.01
CA LEU A 375 -32.27 35.76 20.49
C LEU A 375 -30.90 36.36 20.14
N ALA A 376 -30.88 37.54 19.51
CA ALA A 376 -29.66 38.28 19.24
C ALA A 376 -28.84 38.52 20.51
N ARG A 377 -29.48 38.98 21.60
CA ARG A 377 -28.80 39.19 22.90
C ARG A 377 -28.38 37.87 23.57
N ALA A 378 -29.20 36.83 23.43
CA ALA A 378 -28.85 35.49 23.94
C ALA A 378 -27.60 34.92 23.25
N THR A 379 -27.45 35.20 21.94
CA THR A 379 -26.27 34.83 21.17
C THR A 379 -25.04 35.60 21.63
N GLU A 380 -25.17 36.92 21.78
CA GLU A 380 -24.08 37.80 22.26
C GLU A 380 -23.53 37.38 23.62
N VAL A 381 -24.39 37.00 24.56
CA VAL A 381 -24.01 36.60 25.93
C VAL A 381 -23.81 35.08 26.07
N SER A 382 -24.02 34.35 24.98
CA SER A 382 -23.92 32.88 24.93
C SER A 382 -24.80 32.17 25.95
N ALA A 383 -26.07 32.56 26.09
CA ALA A 383 -27.02 32.06 27.08
C ALA A 383 -27.37 30.59 26.84
N ASN A 384 -26.86 29.65 27.63
CA ASN A 384 -27.13 28.23 27.50
C ASN A 384 -28.61 27.90 27.64
N THR A 385 -29.31 28.54 28.59
CA THR A 385 -30.71 28.31 28.88
C THR A 385 -31.61 28.70 27.70
N VAL A 386 -31.27 29.73 26.92
CA VAL A 386 -32.01 30.11 25.70
C VAL A 386 -31.74 29.11 24.58
N TYR A 387 -30.50 28.75 24.34
CA TYR A 387 -30.16 27.79 23.27
C TYR A 387 -30.71 26.40 23.53
N ALA A 388 -30.82 25.99 24.77
CA ALA A 388 -31.49 24.74 25.12
C ALA A 388 -32.99 24.77 24.85
N GLN A 389 -33.69 25.90 25.13
CA GLN A 389 -35.09 26.10 24.73
C GLN A 389 -35.22 26.06 23.20
N LEU A 390 -34.38 26.81 22.48
CA LEU A 390 -34.38 26.88 21.03
C LEU A 390 -34.17 25.49 20.41
N GLY A 391 -33.27 24.66 20.94
CA GLY A 391 -33.06 23.29 20.49
C GLY A 391 -34.27 22.38 20.72
N VAL A 392 -35.00 22.57 21.82
CA VAL A 392 -36.27 21.87 22.10
C VAL A 392 -37.36 22.29 21.11
N GLU A 393 -37.46 23.59 20.81
CA GLU A 393 -38.45 24.12 19.86
C GLU A 393 -38.17 23.64 18.42
N MET A 394 -36.92 23.52 18.04
CA MET A 394 -36.50 22.90 16.76
C MET A 394 -36.85 21.42 16.65
N GLY A 395 -36.71 20.70 17.75
CA GLY A 395 -36.83 19.25 17.78
C GLY A 395 -35.57 18.52 17.26
N ALA A 396 -35.49 17.25 17.55
CA ALA A 396 -34.30 16.42 17.27
C ALA A 396 -33.98 16.32 15.76
N ASP A 397 -34.99 16.04 14.95
CA ASP A 397 -34.79 15.79 13.51
C ASP A 397 -34.22 17.02 12.78
N MET A 398 -34.74 18.21 13.09
CA MET A 398 -34.24 19.46 12.49
C MET A 398 -32.85 19.79 12.97
N LEU A 399 -32.56 19.60 14.25
CA LEU A 399 -31.24 19.88 14.82
C LEU A 399 -30.19 18.93 14.23
N VAL A 400 -30.50 17.63 14.12
CA VAL A 400 -29.60 16.62 13.51
C VAL A 400 -29.37 16.96 12.04
N LYS A 401 -30.46 17.19 11.28
CA LYS A 401 -30.32 17.57 9.86
C LYS A 401 -29.46 18.81 9.65
N THR A 402 -29.63 19.84 10.47
CA THR A 402 -28.80 21.05 10.37
C THR A 402 -27.35 20.74 10.70
N ALA A 403 -27.08 19.88 11.69
CA ALA A 403 -25.71 19.47 11.99
C ALA A 403 -25.09 18.69 10.82
N GLU A 404 -25.84 17.79 10.17
CA GLU A 404 -25.40 17.08 8.97
C GLU A 404 -25.09 18.05 7.81
N ASP A 405 -25.92 19.08 7.62
CA ASP A 405 -25.70 20.12 6.62
C ASP A 405 -24.40 20.94 6.89
N PHE A 406 -23.93 21.01 8.16
CA PHE A 406 -22.63 21.52 8.57
C PHE A 406 -21.48 20.50 8.45
N GLY A 407 -21.76 19.27 8.00
CA GLY A 407 -20.76 18.21 7.81
C GLY A 407 -20.54 17.31 9.03
N PHE A 408 -21.37 17.41 10.08
CA PHE A 408 -21.31 16.45 11.20
C PHE A 408 -21.75 15.06 10.72
N ASP A 409 -21.13 14.03 11.29
CA ASP A 409 -21.41 12.62 10.97
C ASP A 409 -21.25 12.26 9.47
N GLN A 410 -20.36 12.98 8.78
CA GLN A 410 -20.03 12.75 7.36
C GLN A 410 -18.55 12.49 7.18
N ASP A 411 -18.20 11.61 6.23
CA ASP A 411 -16.82 11.40 5.81
C ASP A 411 -16.26 12.63 5.10
N ILE A 412 -15.40 13.36 5.76
CA ILE A 412 -14.70 14.51 5.18
C ILE A 412 -13.45 13.98 4.47
N LYS A 413 -13.42 14.12 3.13
CA LYS A 413 -12.22 13.82 2.36
C LYS A 413 -11.14 14.84 2.66
N PHE A 414 -10.05 14.39 3.25
CA PHE A 414 -8.90 15.21 3.61
C PHE A 414 -7.61 14.44 3.30
N ASP A 415 -6.55 15.18 2.96
CA ASP A 415 -5.27 14.58 2.52
C ASP A 415 -4.41 13.99 3.66
N LEU A 416 -4.84 14.10 4.92
CA LEU A 416 -4.11 13.64 6.11
C LEU A 416 -4.92 12.62 6.90
#